data_1dc7d9720522df0df4c019e536a5f9eb
#
_entry.id   1dc7d9720522df0df4c019e536a5f9eb
#
_cell.length_a   1.000
_cell.length_b   1.000
_cell.length_c   1.000
_cell.angle_alpha   90.00
_cell.angle_beta   90.00
_cell.angle_gamma   90.00
#
_symmetry.space_group_name_H-M   'P 1'
#
loop_
_entity.id
_entity.type
_entity.pdbx_description
1 polymer ?
#
loop_
_entity_poly.entity_id
_entity_poly.type
_entity_poly.pdbx_seq_one_letter_code
_entity_poly.pdbx_strand_id
1 'polypeptide(L)'
;MSFTHLGGFNEATTYSEDVDFLIRANLQFKMAYDPKVTCHYRTGVAGQISSLNKSDLQVPKFGQLLRAHPDHQSLHIYIHTKRYFLCIFYKTEGRLDLFKKLKAKLDPSILNSKQRLLLNAPRFLLISIRKIKVFLLKKGIRLTTF
;
A
#
# COMPACT_ATOMS: atom_id res chain seq x y z
N MET A 1 14.91 3.48 -21.24
CA MET A 1 14.28 4.34 -20.21
C MET A 1 15.30 4.58 -19.13
N SER A 2 15.63 5.83 -18.85
CA SER A 2 16.63 6.14 -17.82
C SER A 2 15.95 6.38 -16.49
N PHE A 3 16.40 5.68 -15.45
CA PHE A 3 15.99 5.89 -14.06
C PHE A 3 16.17 7.37 -13.64
N THR A 4 17.24 7.98 -14.09
CA THR A 4 17.55 9.40 -13.86
C THR A 4 16.55 10.36 -14.51
N HIS A 5 15.97 10.00 -15.65
CA HIS A 5 14.95 10.83 -16.32
C HIS A 5 13.68 11.00 -15.46
N LEU A 6 13.34 9.99 -14.65
CA LEU A 6 12.22 10.04 -13.69
C LEU A 6 12.60 10.69 -12.35
N GLY A 7 13.85 11.14 -12.16
CA GLY A 7 14.33 11.72 -10.92
C GLY A 7 14.58 10.70 -9.79
N GLY A 8 14.71 9.41 -10.11
CA GLY A 8 15.02 8.38 -9.12
C GLY A 8 13.92 8.15 -8.08
N PHE A 9 14.29 7.57 -6.94
CA PHE A 9 13.40 7.45 -5.78
C PHE A 9 13.32 8.77 -5.02
N ASN A 10 12.16 9.03 -4.43
CA ASN A 10 11.95 10.21 -3.60
C ASN A 10 12.55 9.96 -2.20
N GLU A 11 13.70 10.56 -1.90
CA GLU A 11 14.42 10.39 -0.63
C GLU A 11 13.63 10.90 0.60
N ALA A 12 12.66 11.80 0.40
CA ALA A 12 11.78 12.25 1.47
C ALA A 12 10.70 11.22 1.84
N THR A 13 10.65 10.07 1.14
CA THR A 13 9.68 9.00 1.37
C THR A 13 10.40 7.79 1.97
N THR A 14 10.03 7.40 3.18
CA THR A 14 10.65 6.26 3.89
C THR A 14 9.82 4.99 3.82
N TYR A 15 8.64 5.04 3.21
CA TYR A 15 7.75 3.90 3.03
C TYR A 15 6.96 4.03 1.73
N SER A 16 6.97 2.98 0.91
CA SER A 16 6.34 2.95 -0.42
C SER A 16 6.98 3.93 -1.42
N GLU A 17 8.28 4.15 -1.32
CA GLU A 17 9.10 4.90 -2.29
C GLU A 17 9.07 4.26 -3.68
N ASP A 18 9.01 2.92 -3.72
CA ASP A 18 8.81 2.11 -4.93
C ASP A 18 7.46 2.40 -5.59
N VAL A 19 6.41 2.56 -4.79
CA VAL A 19 5.07 2.90 -5.28
C VAL A 19 5.05 4.29 -5.91
N ASP A 20 5.70 5.28 -5.29
CA ASP A 20 5.82 6.64 -5.85
C ASP A 20 6.53 6.60 -7.20
N PHE A 21 7.67 5.90 -7.27
CA PHE A 21 8.44 5.74 -8.49
C PHE A 21 7.62 5.05 -9.59
N LEU A 22 6.95 3.94 -9.27
CA LEU A 22 6.11 3.21 -10.22
C LEU A 22 4.95 4.06 -10.75
N ILE A 23 4.32 4.88 -9.91
CA ILE A 23 3.26 5.81 -10.37
C ILE A 23 3.84 6.79 -11.39
N ARG A 24 4.95 7.46 -11.06
CA ARG A 24 5.59 8.42 -11.98
C ARG A 24 6.02 7.77 -13.30
N ALA A 25 6.54 6.54 -13.23
CA ALA A 25 6.88 5.76 -14.41
C ALA A 25 5.67 5.44 -15.28
N ASN A 26 4.57 4.98 -14.68
CA ASN A 26 3.34 4.63 -15.40
C ASN A 26 2.62 5.84 -16.01
N LEU A 27 2.77 7.02 -15.42
CA LEU A 27 2.20 8.26 -15.98
C LEU A 27 2.95 8.73 -17.24
N GLN A 28 4.21 8.35 -17.40
CA GLN A 28 5.05 8.79 -18.52
C GLN A 28 5.27 7.71 -19.58
N PHE A 29 5.22 6.42 -19.19
CA PHE A 29 5.58 5.30 -20.05
C PHE A 29 4.55 4.19 -20.01
N LYS A 30 4.45 3.44 -21.10
CA LYS A 30 3.68 2.19 -21.11
C LYS A 30 4.51 1.09 -20.43
N MET A 31 3.89 0.37 -19.48
CA MET A 31 4.51 -0.80 -18.87
C MET A 31 4.36 -2.03 -19.74
N ALA A 32 5.46 -2.78 -19.92
CA ALA A 32 5.43 -4.14 -20.43
C ALA A 32 5.49 -5.13 -19.24
N TYR A 33 4.65 -6.15 -19.26
CA TYR A 33 4.65 -7.21 -18.27
C TYR A 33 5.36 -8.44 -18.83
N ASP A 34 6.42 -8.91 -18.14
CA ASP A 34 7.04 -10.20 -18.40
C ASP A 34 6.58 -11.20 -17.32
N PRO A 35 5.91 -12.32 -17.68
CA PRO A 35 5.46 -13.32 -16.72
C PRO A 35 6.58 -14.16 -16.10
N LYS A 36 7.82 -14.03 -16.59
CA LYS A 36 8.96 -14.77 -16.04
C LYS A 36 9.29 -14.31 -14.63
N VAL A 37 9.56 -15.26 -13.74
CA VAL A 37 10.03 -14.96 -12.40
C VAL A 37 11.48 -14.49 -12.47
N THR A 38 11.70 -13.19 -12.28
CA THR A 38 13.01 -12.55 -12.35
C THR A 38 13.56 -12.14 -10.98
N CYS A 39 12.74 -12.21 -9.92
CA CYS A 39 13.12 -11.78 -8.59
C CYS A 39 12.60 -12.72 -7.51
N HIS A 40 13.44 -12.97 -6.49
CA HIS A 40 13.06 -13.68 -5.28
C HIS A 40 13.02 -12.72 -4.10
N TYR A 41 11.85 -12.61 -3.46
CA TYR A 41 11.68 -11.80 -2.27
C TYR A 41 11.90 -12.62 -1.00
N ARG A 42 12.92 -12.27 -0.21
CA ARG A 42 13.18 -12.91 1.10
C ARG A 42 12.27 -12.31 2.16
N THR A 43 11.57 -13.17 2.89
CA THR A 43 10.70 -12.78 4.01
C THR A 43 11.22 -13.31 5.33
N GLY A 44 10.96 -12.59 6.42
CA GLY A 44 11.33 -13.04 7.77
C GLY A 44 12.82 -12.92 8.09
N VAL A 45 13.56 -12.09 7.38
CA VAL A 45 14.97 -11.79 7.67
C VAL A 45 15.07 -10.77 8.80
N ALA A 46 15.99 -10.97 9.74
CA ALA A 46 16.28 -9.99 10.79
C ALA A 46 16.74 -8.67 10.17
N GLY A 47 16.27 -7.54 10.70
CA GLY A 47 16.61 -6.21 10.21
C GLY A 47 15.87 -5.76 8.95
N GLN A 48 14.84 -6.50 8.50
CA GLN A 48 14.01 -6.05 7.38
C GLN A 48 13.37 -4.68 7.69
N ILE A 49 13.40 -3.76 6.71
CA ILE A 49 12.76 -2.43 6.82
C ILE A 49 11.27 -2.56 7.17
N SER A 50 10.60 -3.60 6.66
CA SER A 50 9.20 -3.88 6.97
C SER A 50 8.93 -4.28 8.42
N SER A 51 9.96 -4.66 9.19
CA SER A 51 9.89 -5.03 10.62
C SER A 51 10.38 -3.92 11.55
N LEU A 52 10.96 -2.85 11.03
CA LEU A 52 11.41 -1.71 11.83
C LEU A 52 10.22 -0.96 12.45
N ASN A 53 10.48 -0.30 13.57
CA ASN A 53 9.47 0.48 14.29
C ASN A 53 8.97 1.62 13.39
N LYS A 54 7.71 1.53 12.97
CA LYS A 54 7.13 2.38 11.92
C LYS A 54 6.51 3.66 12.46
N SER A 55 7.13 4.26 13.50
CA SER A 55 6.60 5.47 14.14
C SER A 55 6.54 6.67 13.18
N ASP A 56 7.50 6.78 12.25
CA ASP A 56 7.72 7.98 11.44
C ASP A 56 7.70 7.70 9.93
N LEU A 57 6.77 6.84 9.48
CA LEU A 57 6.61 6.54 8.07
C LEU A 57 6.22 7.79 7.27
N GLN A 58 7.14 8.27 6.46
CA GLN A 58 6.84 9.28 5.46
C GLN A 58 6.35 8.58 4.18
N VAL A 59 5.05 8.64 3.97
CA VAL A 59 4.39 8.09 2.78
C VAL A 59 4.37 9.11 1.63
N PRO A 60 4.28 8.67 0.37
CA PRO A 60 4.19 9.54 -0.78
C PRO A 60 3.04 10.55 -0.66
N LYS A 61 3.26 11.75 -1.20
CA LYS A 61 2.24 12.82 -1.20
C LYS A 61 1.15 12.55 -2.25
N PHE A 62 0.44 11.44 -2.10
CA PHE A 62 -0.62 11.00 -3.03
C PHE A 62 -1.65 12.07 -3.39
N GLY A 63 -1.92 13.00 -2.46
CA GLY A 63 -2.84 14.10 -2.74
C GLY A 63 -2.35 15.09 -3.80
N GLN A 64 -1.03 15.24 -3.97
CA GLN A 64 -0.46 16.07 -5.03
C GLN A 64 -0.63 15.38 -6.39
N LEU A 65 -0.38 14.07 -6.46
CA LEU A 65 -0.57 13.28 -7.67
C LEU A 65 -2.03 13.30 -8.16
N LEU A 66 -2.99 13.15 -7.24
CA LEU A 66 -4.42 13.22 -7.58
C LEU A 66 -4.83 14.59 -8.11
N ARG A 67 -4.29 15.68 -7.54
CA ARG A 67 -4.57 17.05 -8.04
C ARG A 67 -3.93 17.33 -9.38
N ALA A 68 -2.75 16.77 -9.63
CA ALA A 68 -2.06 16.94 -10.92
C ALA A 68 -2.73 16.16 -12.06
N HIS A 69 -3.48 15.09 -11.73
CA HIS A 69 -4.12 14.20 -12.70
C HIS A 69 -5.58 13.92 -12.31
N PRO A 70 -6.47 14.93 -12.30
CA PRO A 70 -7.84 14.79 -11.78
C PRO A 70 -8.67 13.78 -12.59
N ASP A 71 -8.45 13.68 -13.89
CA ASP A 71 -9.24 12.85 -14.80
C ASP A 71 -8.68 11.43 -14.98
N HIS A 72 -7.57 11.11 -14.30
CA HIS A 72 -6.90 9.82 -14.45
C HIS A 72 -7.52 8.76 -13.54
N GLN A 73 -8.65 8.18 -13.94
CA GLN A 73 -9.45 7.25 -13.15
C GLN A 73 -8.63 6.08 -12.56
N SER A 74 -7.77 5.43 -13.35
CA SER A 74 -6.96 4.31 -12.87
C SER A 74 -5.98 4.72 -11.76
N LEU A 75 -5.41 5.93 -11.84
CA LEU A 75 -4.57 6.50 -10.79
C LEU A 75 -5.36 6.72 -9.50
N HIS A 76 -6.58 7.26 -9.61
CA HIS A 76 -7.49 7.47 -8.47
C HIS A 76 -7.78 6.13 -7.78
N ILE A 77 -8.21 5.11 -8.53
CA ILE A 77 -8.47 3.77 -7.99
C ILE A 77 -7.22 3.22 -7.29
N TYR A 78 -6.06 3.30 -7.93
CA TYR A 78 -4.81 2.79 -7.37
C TYR A 78 -4.42 3.49 -6.06
N ILE A 79 -4.44 4.82 -6.02
CA ILE A 79 -4.07 5.59 -4.83
C ILE A 79 -5.06 5.34 -3.68
N HIS A 80 -6.36 5.30 -3.96
CA HIS A 80 -7.37 5.02 -2.92
C HIS A 80 -7.27 3.59 -2.40
N THR A 81 -6.91 2.62 -3.26
CA THR A 81 -6.59 1.25 -2.83
C THR A 81 -5.37 1.22 -1.90
N LYS A 82 -4.30 1.97 -2.22
CA LYS A 82 -3.13 2.10 -1.32
C LYS A 82 -3.49 2.78 0.00
N ARG A 83 -4.32 3.83 -0.03
CA ARG A 83 -4.84 4.47 1.20
C ARG A 83 -5.64 3.50 2.06
N TYR A 84 -6.47 2.65 1.45
CA TYR A 84 -7.21 1.61 2.16
C TYR A 84 -6.24 0.65 2.90
N PHE A 85 -5.21 0.13 2.24
CA PHE A 85 -4.24 -0.75 2.90
C PHE A 85 -3.50 -0.05 4.05
N LEU A 86 -3.12 1.21 3.89
CA LEU A 86 -2.53 2.01 4.95
C LEU A 86 -3.52 2.24 6.12
N CYS A 87 -4.80 2.45 5.85
CA CYS A 87 -5.84 2.55 6.88
C CYS A 87 -5.92 1.27 7.71
N ILE A 88 -6.00 0.10 7.05
CA ILE A 88 -6.00 -1.20 7.73
C ILE A 88 -4.72 -1.38 8.56
N PHE A 89 -3.57 -1.03 7.99
CA PHE A 89 -2.29 -1.08 8.70
C PHE A 89 -2.29 -0.19 9.96
N TYR A 90 -2.60 1.09 9.86
CA TYR A 90 -2.64 1.99 11.02
C TYR A 90 -3.63 1.54 12.09
N LYS A 91 -4.79 1.01 11.68
CA LYS A 91 -5.79 0.48 12.59
C LYS A 91 -5.28 -0.75 13.35
N THR A 92 -4.61 -1.68 12.67
CA THR A 92 -4.03 -2.88 13.30
C THR A 92 -2.87 -2.54 14.25
N GLU A 93 -2.04 -1.55 13.90
CA GLU A 93 -0.94 -1.07 14.75
C GLU A 93 -1.44 -0.17 15.91
N GLY A 94 -2.73 0.17 15.98
CA GLY A 94 -3.30 1.03 17.03
C GLY A 94 -3.10 2.53 16.83
N ARG A 95 -2.60 2.95 15.67
CA ARG A 95 -2.38 4.36 15.30
C ARG A 95 -3.70 5.00 14.84
N LEU A 96 -4.66 5.13 15.76
CA LEU A 96 -6.03 5.56 15.46
C LEU A 96 -6.11 7.01 14.97
N ASP A 97 -5.20 7.86 15.37
CA ASP A 97 -5.05 9.24 14.90
C ASP A 97 -4.74 9.29 13.39
N LEU A 98 -3.73 8.52 12.96
CA LEU A 98 -3.35 8.41 11.55
C LEU A 98 -4.43 7.71 10.72
N PHE A 99 -5.05 6.67 11.28
CA PHE A 99 -6.18 6.00 10.67
C PHE A 99 -7.32 6.98 10.35
N LYS A 100 -7.75 7.79 11.33
CA LYS A 100 -8.83 8.78 11.15
C LYS A 100 -8.47 9.81 10.09
N LYS A 101 -7.26 10.39 10.16
CA LYS A 101 -6.76 11.37 9.18
C LYS A 101 -6.71 10.82 7.75
N LEU A 102 -6.30 9.56 7.61
CA LEU A 102 -6.19 8.95 6.28
C LEU A 102 -7.55 8.48 5.75
N LYS A 103 -8.42 7.95 6.64
CA LYS A 103 -9.78 7.53 6.28
C LYS A 103 -10.61 8.71 5.75
N ALA A 104 -10.45 9.91 6.31
CA ALA A 104 -11.12 11.12 5.80
C ALA A 104 -10.73 11.50 4.35
N LYS A 105 -9.57 11.02 3.88
CA LYS A 105 -9.08 11.24 2.50
C LYS A 105 -9.37 10.08 1.56
N LEU A 106 -10.05 9.04 2.05
CA LEU A 106 -10.36 7.84 1.30
C LEU A 106 -11.72 8.00 0.63
N ASP A 107 -11.79 7.73 -0.67
CA ASP A 107 -13.07 7.62 -1.36
C ASP A 107 -13.67 6.23 -1.13
N PRO A 108 -14.78 6.12 -0.40
CA PRO A 108 -15.39 4.83 -0.11
C PRO A 108 -16.07 4.19 -1.33
N SER A 109 -16.36 4.96 -2.40
CA SER A 109 -17.03 4.44 -3.61
C SER A 109 -16.14 3.43 -4.36
N ILE A 110 -14.82 3.59 -4.26
CA ILE A 110 -13.81 2.75 -4.90
C ILE A 110 -13.68 1.39 -4.19
N LEU A 111 -14.10 1.31 -2.93
CA LEU A 111 -13.96 0.10 -2.13
C LEU A 111 -15.09 -0.90 -2.41
N ASN A 112 -14.72 -2.17 -2.55
CA ASN A 112 -15.72 -3.25 -2.59
C ASN A 112 -16.35 -3.49 -1.20
N SER A 113 -17.46 -4.26 -1.15
CA SER A 113 -18.21 -4.51 0.08
C SER A 113 -17.36 -5.14 1.20
N LYS A 114 -16.44 -6.07 0.84
CA LYS A 114 -15.53 -6.71 1.81
C LYS A 114 -14.55 -5.71 2.39
N GLN A 115 -13.99 -4.85 1.57
CA GLN A 115 -13.06 -3.79 2.00
C GLN A 115 -13.74 -2.77 2.91
N ARG A 116 -14.98 -2.36 2.59
CA ARG A 116 -15.78 -1.47 3.46
C ARG A 116 -16.07 -2.11 4.81
N LEU A 117 -16.44 -3.41 4.82
CA LEU A 117 -16.65 -4.16 6.05
C LEU A 117 -15.38 -4.18 6.91
N LEU A 118 -14.24 -4.53 6.34
CA LEU A 118 -12.97 -4.58 7.07
C LEU A 118 -12.50 -3.21 7.55
N LEU A 119 -12.71 -2.16 6.76
CA LEU A 119 -12.36 -0.80 7.17
C LEU A 119 -13.12 -0.37 8.43
N ASN A 120 -14.37 -0.83 8.59
CA ASN A 120 -15.22 -0.53 9.75
C ASN A 120 -15.08 -1.56 10.88
N ALA A 121 -14.55 -2.75 10.60
CA ALA A 121 -14.37 -3.83 11.58
C ALA A 121 -13.54 -3.39 12.79
N PRO A 122 -13.81 -3.89 14.00
CA PRO A 122 -13.02 -3.56 15.18
C PRO A 122 -11.58 -4.09 15.05
N ARG A 123 -10.64 -3.42 15.73
CA ARG A 123 -9.21 -3.72 15.66
C ARG A 123 -8.89 -5.19 15.97
N PHE A 124 -9.51 -5.74 17.01
CA PHE A 124 -9.23 -7.13 17.41
C PHE A 124 -9.54 -8.14 16.30
N LEU A 125 -10.63 -7.91 15.54
CA LEU A 125 -11.00 -8.77 14.42
C LEU A 125 -9.95 -8.72 13.30
N LEU A 126 -9.43 -7.54 12.96
CA LEU A 126 -8.38 -7.39 11.96
C LEU A 126 -7.09 -8.11 12.39
N ILE A 127 -6.72 -8.02 13.67
CA ILE A 127 -5.56 -8.72 14.23
C ILE A 127 -5.76 -10.24 14.16
N SER A 128 -6.96 -10.74 14.50
CA SER A 128 -7.28 -12.17 14.43
C SER A 128 -7.20 -12.70 13.00
N ILE A 129 -7.77 -11.98 12.03
CA ILE A 129 -7.68 -12.31 10.60
C ILE A 129 -6.21 -12.36 10.15
N ARG A 130 -5.39 -11.39 10.55
CA ARG A 130 -3.95 -11.35 10.24
C ARG A 130 -3.22 -12.58 10.81
N LYS A 131 -3.48 -12.94 12.07
CA LYS A 131 -2.89 -14.13 12.73
C LYS A 131 -3.26 -15.42 12.01
N ILE A 132 -4.54 -15.61 11.67
CA ILE A 132 -5.04 -16.76 10.91
C ILE A 132 -4.35 -16.84 9.56
N LYS A 133 -4.26 -15.73 8.84
CA LYS A 133 -3.59 -15.67 7.54
C LYS A 133 -2.11 -16.08 7.63
N VAL A 134 -1.38 -15.56 8.62
CA VAL A 134 0.03 -15.93 8.83
C VAL A 134 0.16 -17.41 9.18
N PHE A 135 -0.73 -17.95 10.01
CA PHE A 135 -0.75 -19.36 10.35
C PHE A 135 -0.98 -20.26 9.12
N LEU A 136 -1.97 -19.93 8.30
CA LEU A 136 -2.27 -20.67 7.07
C LEU A 136 -1.12 -20.58 6.06
N LEU A 137 -0.49 -19.41 5.93
CA LEU A 137 0.67 -19.22 5.07
C LEU A 137 1.85 -20.11 5.48
N LYS A 138 2.10 -20.28 6.80
CA LYS A 138 3.12 -21.22 7.32
C LYS A 138 2.82 -22.68 6.97
N LYS A 139 1.54 -23.03 6.76
CA LYS A 139 1.09 -24.36 6.30
C LYS A 139 1.05 -24.48 4.76
N GLY A 140 1.58 -23.51 4.02
CA GLY A 140 1.60 -23.52 2.56
C GLY A 140 0.28 -23.09 1.91
N ILE A 141 -0.74 -22.74 2.69
CA ILE A 141 -2.04 -22.28 2.19
C ILE A 141 -1.98 -20.77 1.95
N ARG A 142 -1.99 -20.36 0.67
CA ARG A 142 -2.03 -18.95 0.29
C ARG A 142 -3.48 -18.49 0.15
N LEU A 143 -3.95 -17.68 1.08
CA LEU A 143 -5.21 -16.96 0.92
C LEU A 143 -4.93 -15.66 0.17
N THR A 144 -5.51 -15.55 -1.03
CA THR A 144 -5.60 -14.27 -1.74
C THR A 144 -6.60 -13.41 -0.98
N THR A 145 -6.11 -12.38 -0.35
CA THR A 145 -6.95 -11.40 0.32
C THR A 145 -7.04 -10.15 -0.55
N PHE A 146 -8.24 -9.90 -1.01
CA PHE A 146 -8.76 -8.60 -1.49
C PHE A 146 -8.37 -8.19 -2.89
#